data_29f08d7141c0b998520d6e3169a85ba5
#
_entry.id   29f08d7141c0b998520d6e3169a85ba5
#
_cell.length_a   1.000
_cell.length_b   1.000
_cell.length_c   1.000
_cell.angle_alpha   90.00
_cell.angle_beta   90.00
_cell.angle_gamma   90.00
#
_symmetry.space_group_name_H-M   'P 1'
#
loop_
_entity.id
_entity.type
_entity.pdbx_description
1 polymer ?
#
loop_
_entity_poly.entity_id
_entity_poly.type
_entity_poly.pdbx_seq_one_letter_code
_entity_poly.pdbx_strand_id
1 'polypeptide(L)'
;DGARENEGVLHVRSPGVTTGYHNLPRVSKERLVDGWLDTSDILSRDDDGWYYFVGRADDMFVCAGENIYPGEVETLLERHPDIMQAVVVPAPNELKAHVPYAFVVARPEGRPDEKSVKQFALENGPVYAHPRRVIFVDELPLSGTNKIDRNALRDRAAEEAEASGQA
;
A
#
# COMPACT_ATOMS: atom_id res chain seq x y z
N ASP A 1 -7.45 17.33 -4.02
CA ASP A 1 -7.47 16.30 -5.09
C ASP A 1 -6.05 16.11 -5.60
N GLY A 2 -5.32 15.15 -5.12
CA GLY A 2 -3.98 14.79 -5.57
C GLY A 2 -3.98 13.65 -6.60
N ALA A 3 -5.07 13.48 -7.36
CA ALA A 3 -5.13 12.51 -8.44
C ALA A 3 -4.22 12.98 -9.59
N ARG A 4 -3.31 12.11 -10.02
CA ARG A 4 -2.53 12.36 -11.24
C ARG A 4 -3.49 12.38 -12.44
N GLU A 5 -3.16 13.18 -13.44
CA GLU A 5 -3.88 13.17 -14.71
C GLU A 5 -3.93 11.74 -15.26
N ASN A 6 -5.12 11.25 -15.62
CA ASN A 6 -5.39 9.87 -16.08
C ASN A 6 -5.43 8.77 -15.00
N GLU A 7 -5.48 9.08 -13.72
CA GLU A 7 -5.72 8.11 -12.64
C GLU A 7 -7.15 8.20 -12.11
N GLY A 8 -7.71 7.06 -11.72
CA GLY A 8 -9.04 7.01 -11.11
C GLY A 8 -9.40 5.66 -10.52
N VAL A 9 -10.42 5.65 -9.67
CA VAL A 9 -10.97 4.42 -9.10
C VAL A 9 -11.74 3.66 -10.19
N LEU A 10 -11.45 2.36 -10.30
CA LEU A 10 -12.16 1.47 -11.23
C LEU A 10 -13.58 1.18 -10.73
N HIS A 11 -14.55 1.55 -11.54
CA HIS A 11 -15.93 1.12 -11.38
C HIS A 11 -16.29 0.11 -12.46
N VAL A 12 -16.90 -1.01 -12.06
CA VAL A 12 -17.26 -2.11 -12.98
C VAL A 12 -18.77 -2.32 -12.99
N ARG A 13 -19.32 -2.49 -14.18
CA ARG A 13 -20.71 -2.89 -14.39
C ARG A 13 -20.77 -4.04 -15.39
N SER A 14 -21.28 -5.18 -14.96
CA SER A 14 -21.46 -6.36 -15.81
C SER A 14 -22.46 -7.33 -15.17
N PRO A 15 -23.00 -8.30 -15.91
CA PRO A 15 -23.86 -9.34 -15.34
C PRO A 15 -23.18 -10.20 -14.26
N GLY A 16 -21.85 -10.23 -14.21
CA GLY A 16 -21.07 -10.99 -13.23
C GLY A 16 -20.76 -10.22 -11.95
N VAL A 17 -21.16 -8.94 -11.84
CA VAL A 17 -20.99 -8.16 -10.62
C VAL A 17 -21.91 -8.71 -9.54
N THR A 18 -21.38 -8.85 -8.31
CA THR A 18 -22.15 -9.30 -7.15
C THR A 18 -23.38 -8.42 -6.90
N THR A 19 -24.44 -9.02 -6.36
CA THR A 19 -25.64 -8.28 -5.93
C THR A 19 -25.47 -7.68 -4.51
N GLY A 20 -24.39 -8.03 -3.80
CA GLY A 20 -24.11 -7.52 -2.46
C GLY A 20 -23.07 -8.34 -1.73
N TYR A 21 -22.60 -7.80 -0.61
CA TYR A 21 -21.69 -8.46 0.32
C TYR A 21 -22.49 -9.17 1.41
N HIS A 22 -22.24 -10.47 1.62
CA HIS A 22 -22.97 -11.27 2.59
C HIS A 22 -22.88 -10.69 4.00
N ASN A 23 -24.03 -10.48 4.64
CA ASN A 23 -24.16 -9.88 5.98
C ASN A 23 -23.52 -8.50 6.16
N LEU A 24 -23.23 -7.78 5.07
CA LEU A 24 -22.62 -6.44 5.08
C LEU A 24 -23.47 -5.43 4.28
N PRO A 25 -24.71 -5.11 4.74
CA PRO A 25 -25.62 -4.26 3.98
C PRO A 25 -25.11 -2.83 3.79
N ARG A 26 -24.37 -2.29 4.76
CA ARG A 26 -23.77 -0.96 4.65
C ARG A 26 -22.71 -0.92 3.56
N VAL A 27 -21.78 -1.87 3.57
CA VAL A 27 -20.75 -1.98 2.53
C VAL A 27 -21.36 -2.18 1.16
N SER A 28 -22.39 -3.03 1.06
CA SER A 28 -23.12 -3.25 -0.21
C SER A 28 -23.71 -1.94 -0.75
N LYS A 29 -24.33 -1.13 0.10
CA LYS A 29 -24.94 0.15 -0.29
C LYS A 29 -23.88 1.19 -0.70
N GLU A 30 -22.74 1.21 -0.02
CA GLU A 30 -21.63 2.14 -0.31
C GLU A 30 -20.89 1.78 -1.61
N ARG A 31 -20.72 0.47 -1.89
CA ARG A 31 -19.91 -0.02 -3.00
C ARG A 31 -20.70 -0.34 -4.28
N LEU A 32 -21.99 -0.56 -4.15
CA LEU A 32 -22.86 -0.92 -5.29
C LEU A 32 -23.90 0.18 -5.49
N VAL A 33 -23.68 1.03 -6.48
CA VAL A 33 -24.56 2.16 -6.81
C VAL A 33 -25.00 2.03 -8.25
N ASP A 34 -26.31 1.96 -8.49
CA ASP A 34 -26.93 1.87 -9.83
C ASP A 34 -26.35 0.75 -10.73
N GLY A 35 -25.98 -0.36 -10.11
CA GLY A 35 -25.41 -1.53 -10.79
C GLY A 35 -23.91 -1.39 -11.11
N TRP A 36 -23.26 -0.33 -10.65
CA TRP A 36 -21.82 -0.17 -10.68
C TRP A 36 -21.19 -0.59 -9.36
N LEU A 37 -20.12 -1.38 -9.44
CA LEU A 37 -19.29 -1.77 -8.32
C LEU A 37 -18.08 -0.86 -8.26
N ASP A 38 -17.91 -0.12 -7.16
CA ASP A 38 -16.67 0.50 -6.77
C ASP A 38 -15.70 -0.59 -6.28
N THR A 39 -14.62 -0.84 -7.03
CA THR A 39 -13.63 -1.86 -6.67
C THR A 39 -12.63 -1.37 -5.64
N SER A 40 -12.53 -0.05 -5.44
CA SER A 40 -11.44 0.65 -4.73
C SER A 40 -10.05 0.45 -5.34
N ASP A 41 -9.95 -0.19 -6.48
CA ASP A 41 -8.70 -0.28 -7.22
C ASP A 41 -8.47 1.02 -8.00
N ILE A 42 -7.32 1.62 -7.85
CA ILE A 42 -6.89 2.79 -8.61
C ILE A 42 -6.10 2.31 -9.81
N LEU A 43 -6.51 2.76 -10.99
CA LEU A 43 -5.84 2.47 -12.24
C LEU A 43 -5.42 3.78 -12.90
N SER A 44 -4.27 3.76 -13.58
CA SER A 44 -3.88 4.76 -14.57
C SER A 44 -4.20 4.27 -15.97
N ARG A 45 -4.42 5.20 -16.91
CA ARG A 45 -4.65 4.88 -18.31
C ARG A 45 -3.61 5.60 -19.16
N ASP A 46 -2.95 4.86 -20.08
CA ASP A 46 -2.05 5.45 -21.05
C ASP A 46 -2.78 6.01 -22.31
N ASP A 47 -2.03 6.64 -23.20
CA ASP A 47 -2.57 7.23 -24.42
C ASP A 47 -3.09 6.17 -25.42
N ASP A 48 -2.59 4.94 -25.35
CA ASP A 48 -3.05 3.80 -26.15
C ASP A 48 -4.32 3.16 -25.57
N GLY A 49 -4.75 3.58 -24.39
CA GLY A 49 -5.97 3.14 -23.71
C GLY A 49 -5.80 1.93 -22.82
N TRP A 50 -4.57 1.50 -22.53
CA TRP A 50 -4.30 0.43 -21.58
C TRP A 50 -4.41 0.91 -20.15
N TYR A 51 -4.90 0.03 -19.28
CA TYR A 51 -5.06 0.30 -17.85
C TYR A 51 -4.00 -0.43 -17.05
N TYR A 52 -3.39 0.29 -16.12
CA TYR A 52 -2.35 -0.22 -15.23
C TYR A 52 -2.81 -0.04 -13.78
N PHE A 53 -2.63 -1.08 -12.98
CA PHE A 53 -2.95 -1.03 -11.56
C PHE A 53 -1.92 -0.15 -10.83
N VAL A 54 -2.39 0.83 -10.08
CA VAL A 54 -1.57 1.75 -9.27
C VAL A 54 -1.58 1.34 -7.82
N GLY A 55 -2.76 1.02 -7.28
CA GLY A 55 -2.92 0.66 -5.89
C GLY A 55 -4.39 0.59 -5.50
N ARG A 56 -4.64 0.59 -4.19
CA ARG A 56 -5.99 0.62 -3.65
C ARG A 56 -6.27 1.97 -2.98
N ALA A 57 -7.48 2.49 -3.20
CA ALA A 57 -7.91 3.75 -2.59
C ALA A 57 -8.02 3.65 -1.06
N ASP A 58 -8.37 2.46 -0.55
CA ASP A 58 -8.50 2.20 0.88
C ASP A 58 -7.16 1.87 1.59
N ASP A 59 -6.08 1.66 0.84
CA ASP A 59 -4.73 1.49 1.38
C ASP A 59 -3.89 2.78 1.29
N MET A 60 -4.31 3.75 0.47
CA MET A 60 -3.63 5.03 0.31
C MET A 60 -3.63 5.80 1.63
N PHE A 61 -2.53 6.46 1.94
CA PHE A 61 -2.42 7.37 3.09
C PHE A 61 -1.65 8.63 2.75
N VAL A 62 -1.84 9.68 3.56
CA VAL A 62 -1.18 10.97 3.36
C VAL A 62 0.06 11.06 4.24
N CYS A 63 1.19 11.45 3.64
CA CYS A 63 2.44 11.76 4.32
C CYS A 63 2.89 13.19 3.93
N ALA A 64 2.86 14.12 4.89
CA ALA A 64 3.27 15.52 4.67
C ALA A 64 2.56 16.20 3.48
N GLY A 65 1.28 15.89 3.26
CA GLY A 65 0.47 16.45 2.16
C GLY A 65 0.53 15.68 0.85
N GLU A 66 1.38 14.66 0.74
CA GLU A 66 1.52 13.81 -0.46
C GLU A 66 0.77 12.49 -0.28
N ASN A 67 0.10 12.04 -1.33
CA ASN A 67 -0.55 10.73 -1.35
C ASN A 67 0.49 9.63 -1.56
N ILE A 68 0.54 8.69 -0.62
CA ILE A 68 1.36 7.49 -0.71
C ILE A 68 0.48 6.31 -1.10
N TYR A 69 0.82 5.67 -2.20
CA TYR A 69 0.25 4.40 -2.64
C TYR A 69 1.21 3.27 -2.23
N PRO A 70 0.89 2.48 -1.19
CA PRO A 70 1.79 1.44 -0.69
C PRO A 70 2.32 0.51 -1.78
N GLY A 71 1.46 0.09 -2.71
CA GLY A 71 1.83 -0.81 -3.80
C GLY A 71 2.93 -0.28 -4.73
N GLU A 72 2.97 1.05 -4.97
CA GLU A 72 4.06 1.67 -5.75
C GLU A 72 5.41 1.55 -5.01
N VAL A 73 5.39 1.81 -3.70
CA VAL A 73 6.60 1.72 -2.86
C VAL A 73 7.05 0.27 -2.71
N GLU A 74 6.11 -0.67 -2.53
CA GLU A 74 6.37 -2.11 -2.47
C GLU A 74 7.03 -2.60 -3.76
N THR A 75 6.44 -2.26 -4.91
CA THR A 75 6.99 -2.59 -6.23
C THR A 75 8.41 -2.02 -6.43
N LEU A 76 8.64 -0.79 -5.94
CA LEU A 76 9.96 -0.16 -5.98
C LEU A 76 10.97 -0.95 -5.13
N LEU A 77 10.61 -1.27 -3.87
CA LEU A 77 11.49 -1.98 -2.95
C LEU A 77 11.82 -3.41 -3.44
N GLU A 78 10.87 -4.09 -4.07
CA GLU A 78 11.06 -5.44 -4.62
C GLU A 78 12.02 -5.50 -5.83
N ARG A 79 12.37 -4.34 -6.41
CA ARG A 79 13.46 -4.25 -7.41
C ARG A 79 14.85 -4.32 -6.77
N HIS A 80 14.96 -4.13 -5.45
CA HIS A 80 16.23 -4.29 -4.75
C HIS A 80 16.70 -5.75 -4.85
N PRO A 81 17.97 -6.03 -5.21
CA PRO A 81 18.44 -7.39 -5.48
C PRO A 81 18.27 -8.36 -4.32
N ASP A 82 18.33 -7.86 -3.09
CA ASP A 82 18.28 -8.67 -1.87
C ASP A 82 16.87 -8.76 -1.25
N ILE A 83 15.86 -8.11 -1.83
CA ILE A 83 14.48 -8.15 -1.32
C ILE A 83 13.66 -9.15 -2.11
N MET A 84 13.00 -10.06 -1.40
CA MET A 84 12.06 -11.00 -1.97
C MET A 84 10.64 -10.42 -2.01
N GLN A 85 10.22 -9.79 -0.92
CA GLN A 85 8.89 -9.21 -0.77
C GLN A 85 8.92 -8.02 0.18
N ALA A 86 8.10 -7.01 -0.11
CA ALA A 86 7.92 -5.85 0.74
C ALA A 86 6.45 -5.52 0.93
N VAL A 87 6.08 -5.07 2.12
CA VAL A 87 4.75 -4.50 2.42
C VAL A 87 4.94 -3.17 3.13
N VAL A 88 4.24 -2.16 2.65
CA VAL A 88 4.31 -0.80 3.20
C VAL A 88 2.99 -0.45 3.86
N VAL A 89 3.08 0.06 5.08
CA VAL A 89 1.91 0.52 5.85
C VAL A 89 2.17 1.90 6.46
N PRO A 90 1.11 2.68 6.75
CA PRO A 90 1.25 3.91 7.51
C PRO A 90 1.64 3.61 8.96
N ALA A 91 2.62 4.32 9.48
CA ALA A 91 2.90 4.44 10.91
C ALA A 91 2.53 5.84 11.40
N PRO A 92 2.00 6.02 12.62
CA PRO A 92 1.70 7.33 13.18
C PRO A 92 2.95 8.22 13.27
N ASN A 93 2.77 9.54 13.06
CA ASN A 93 3.83 10.52 13.21
C ASN A 93 3.25 11.88 13.58
N GLU A 94 3.73 12.50 14.66
CA GLU A 94 3.20 13.77 15.18
C GLU A 94 3.23 14.92 14.15
N LEU A 95 4.27 14.99 13.31
CA LEU A 95 4.45 16.10 12.37
C LEU A 95 3.81 15.88 11.01
N LYS A 96 3.66 14.63 10.59
CA LYS A 96 3.27 14.27 9.22
C LYS A 96 1.97 13.48 9.14
N ALA A 97 1.27 13.32 10.25
CA ALA A 97 0.15 12.42 10.46
C ALA A 97 0.57 10.94 10.30
N HIS A 98 1.09 10.57 9.14
CA HIS A 98 1.61 9.23 8.87
C HIS A 98 2.93 9.29 8.10
N VAL A 99 3.73 8.24 8.29
CA VAL A 99 4.96 8.00 7.52
C VAL A 99 5.00 6.54 7.05
N PRO A 100 5.60 6.23 5.89
CA PRO A 100 5.69 4.86 5.41
C PRO A 100 6.70 4.04 6.22
N TYR A 101 6.24 2.89 6.73
CA TYR A 101 7.06 1.82 7.31
C TYR A 101 7.01 0.62 6.37
N ALA A 102 8.16 0.03 6.08
CA ALA A 102 8.28 -1.14 5.21
C ALA A 102 8.60 -2.39 6.04
N PHE A 103 7.81 -3.44 5.88
CA PHE A 103 8.12 -4.79 6.35
C PHE A 103 8.69 -5.58 5.17
N VAL A 104 9.89 -6.13 5.34
CA VAL A 104 10.68 -6.68 4.26
C VAL A 104 11.09 -8.11 4.56
N VAL A 105 10.84 -9.01 3.62
CA VAL A 105 11.39 -10.35 3.59
C VAL A 105 12.60 -10.34 2.65
N ALA A 106 13.78 -10.65 3.20
CA ALA A 106 15.00 -10.73 2.41
C ALA A 106 15.04 -12.02 1.57
N ARG A 107 15.76 -12.01 0.45
CA ARG A 107 16.08 -13.24 -0.28
C ARG A 107 16.99 -14.12 0.56
N PRO A 108 16.99 -15.45 0.36
CA PRO A 108 17.82 -16.38 1.15
C PRO A 108 19.31 -16.03 1.19
N GLU A 109 19.85 -15.55 0.07
CA GLU A 109 21.26 -15.14 -0.05
C GLU A 109 21.46 -13.62 0.21
N GLY A 110 20.36 -12.87 0.33
CA GLY A 110 20.39 -11.43 0.52
C GLY A 110 20.77 -11.05 1.96
N ARG A 111 21.45 -9.92 2.10
CA ARG A 111 21.81 -9.34 3.40
C ARG A 111 21.57 -7.84 3.39
N PRO A 112 20.33 -7.39 3.08
CA PRO A 112 20.03 -5.97 3.08
C PRO A 112 20.01 -5.46 4.53
N ASP A 113 20.40 -4.21 4.71
CA ASP A 113 20.19 -3.49 5.96
C ASP A 113 19.21 -2.33 5.75
N GLU A 114 18.71 -1.76 6.84
CA GLU A 114 17.74 -0.67 6.78
C GLU A 114 18.27 0.52 5.97
N LYS A 115 19.56 0.83 6.11
CA LYS A 115 20.20 1.96 5.43
C LYS A 115 20.26 1.74 3.92
N SER A 116 20.68 0.56 3.48
CA SER A 116 20.76 0.22 2.05
C SER A 116 19.39 0.25 1.38
N VAL A 117 18.35 -0.27 2.04
CA VAL A 117 16.99 -0.25 1.51
C VAL A 117 16.43 1.18 1.41
N LYS A 118 16.64 2.01 2.44
CA LYS A 118 16.24 3.42 2.41
C LYS A 118 16.97 4.20 1.32
N GLN A 119 18.27 3.97 1.17
CA GLN A 119 19.08 4.61 0.13
C GLN A 119 18.59 4.22 -1.26
N PHE A 120 18.34 2.92 -1.48
CA PHE A 120 17.78 2.43 -2.73
C PHE A 120 16.44 3.09 -3.06
N ALA A 121 15.54 3.22 -2.06
CA ALA A 121 14.25 3.88 -2.25
C ALA A 121 14.41 5.37 -2.62
N LEU A 122 15.35 6.08 -2.00
CA LEU A 122 15.63 7.50 -2.30
C LEU A 122 16.22 7.71 -3.70
N GLU A 123 17.04 6.77 -4.18
CA GLU A 123 17.70 6.85 -5.48
C GLU A 123 16.77 6.49 -6.65
N ASN A 124 15.75 5.65 -6.38
CA ASN A 124 14.91 5.06 -7.42
C ASN A 124 13.44 5.48 -7.36
N GLY A 125 13.04 6.28 -6.36
CA GLY A 125 11.66 6.72 -6.16
C GLY A 125 11.53 8.13 -5.61
N PRO A 126 10.31 8.60 -5.43
CA PRO A 126 10.05 9.93 -4.91
C PRO A 126 10.46 10.03 -3.44
N VAL A 127 11.13 11.13 -3.08
CA VAL A 127 11.67 11.37 -1.73
C VAL A 127 10.59 11.29 -0.63
N TYR A 128 9.37 11.73 -0.92
CA TYR A 128 8.26 11.71 0.04
C TYR A 128 7.77 10.28 0.36
N ALA A 129 7.95 9.34 -0.56
CA ALA A 129 7.45 7.96 -0.45
C ALA A 129 8.48 6.98 0.15
N HIS A 130 9.75 7.38 0.37
CA HIS A 130 10.74 6.47 0.93
C HIS A 130 10.39 6.04 2.36
N PRO A 131 10.59 4.76 2.73
CA PRO A 131 10.30 4.26 4.07
C PRO A 131 11.09 5.00 5.15
N ARG A 132 10.41 5.40 6.23
CA ARG A 132 11.09 5.99 7.40
C ARG A 132 11.71 4.92 8.29
N ARG A 133 11.12 3.72 8.27
CA ARG A 133 11.60 2.53 8.96
C ARG A 133 11.52 1.33 8.02
N VAL A 134 12.52 0.45 8.10
CA VAL A 134 12.51 -0.85 7.43
C VAL A 134 12.67 -1.92 8.49
N ILE A 135 11.68 -2.82 8.58
CA ILE A 135 11.61 -3.90 9.56
C ILE A 135 11.74 -5.21 8.80
N PHE A 136 12.81 -5.95 9.08
CA PHE A 136 13.00 -7.26 8.47
C PHE A 136 12.20 -8.32 9.22
N VAL A 137 11.54 -9.17 8.46
CA VAL A 137 10.72 -10.28 8.96
C VAL A 137 11.06 -11.55 8.17
N ASP A 138 10.93 -12.69 8.81
CA ASP A 138 11.14 -13.99 8.14
C ASP A 138 9.97 -14.28 7.18
N GLU A 139 8.75 -13.91 7.59
CA GLU A 139 7.53 -14.04 6.79
C GLU A 139 6.53 -12.92 7.10
N LEU A 140 5.68 -12.62 6.13
CA LEU A 140 4.59 -11.65 6.30
C LEU A 140 3.36 -12.34 6.90
N PRO A 141 2.64 -11.71 7.84
CA PRO A 141 1.43 -12.29 8.42
C PRO A 141 0.33 -12.44 7.36
N LEU A 142 -0.40 -13.55 7.44
CA LEU A 142 -1.52 -13.83 6.54
C LEU A 142 -2.84 -13.79 7.30
N SER A 143 -3.85 -13.20 6.67
CA SER A 143 -5.24 -13.23 7.14
C SER A 143 -5.86 -14.62 6.94
N GLY A 144 -7.04 -14.84 7.51
CA GLY A 144 -7.79 -16.09 7.34
C GLY A 144 -8.16 -16.44 5.89
N THR A 145 -8.01 -15.49 4.95
CA THR A 145 -8.21 -15.70 3.50
C THR A 145 -6.91 -15.92 2.74
N ASN A 146 -5.82 -16.18 3.43
CA ASN A 146 -4.46 -16.38 2.88
C ASN A 146 -3.94 -15.15 2.09
N LYS A 147 -4.41 -13.95 2.44
CA LYS A 147 -3.87 -12.68 1.96
C LYS A 147 -3.02 -12.04 3.04
N ILE A 148 -2.09 -11.18 2.67
CA ILE A 148 -1.30 -10.41 3.64
C ILE A 148 -2.22 -9.65 4.60
N ASP A 149 -1.99 -9.83 5.91
CA ASP A 149 -2.72 -9.12 6.95
C ASP A 149 -2.09 -7.74 7.19
N ARG A 150 -2.53 -6.76 6.39
CA ARG A 150 -2.06 -5.38 6.53
C ARG A 150 -2.47 -4.73 7.84
N ASN A 151 -3.55 -5.20 8.49
CA ASN A 151 -3.95 -4.64 9.78
C ASN A 151 -2.97 -5.05 10.87
N ALA A 152 -2.58 -6.31 10.94
CA ALA A 152 -1.54 -6.78 11.87
C ALA A 152 -0.20 -6.02 11.66
N LEU A 153 0.15 -5.69 10.42
CA LEU A 153 1.35 -4.90 10.12
C LEU A 153 1.20 -3.43 10.53
N ARG A 154 0.01 -2.83 10.38
CA ARG A 154 -0.29 -1.46 10.87
C ARG A 154 -0.18 -1.37 12.38
N ASP A 155 -0.75 -2.34 13.11
CA ASP A 155 -0.67 -2.39 14.57
C ASP A 155 0.79 -2.48 15.02
N ARG A 156 1.57 -3.36 14.42
CA ARG A 156 3.00 -3.48 14.69
C ARG A 156 3.79 -2.20 14.34
N ALA A 157 3.45 -1.53 13.25
CA ALA A 157 4.10 -0.26 12.86
C ALA A 157 3.80 0.85 13.88
N ALA A 158 2.59 0.88 14.43
CA ALA A 158 2.23 1.83 15.49
C ALA A 158 3.02 1.57 16.77
N GLU A 159 3.13 0.31 17.22
CA GLU A 159 3.96 -0.08 18.38
C GLU A 159 5.44 0.30 18.20
N GLU A 160 6.01 0.06 17.01
CA GLU A 160 7.39 0.43 16.69
C GLU A 160 7.61 1.97 16.66
N ALA A 161 6.60 2.73 16.19
CA ALA A 161 6.65 4.19 16.17
C ALA A 161 6.64 4.75 17.61
N GLU A 162 5.76 4.23 18.48
CA GLU A 162 5.72 4.59 19.91
C GLU A 162 7.05 4.26 20.62
N ALA A 163 7.59 3.06 20.40
CA ALA A 163 8.84 2.63 21.01
C ALA A 163 10.04 3.47 20.57
N SER A 164 10.02 4.04 19.37
CA SER A 164 11.08 4.90 18.83
C SER A 164 10.90 6.40 19.12
N GLY A 165 9.80 6.79 19.79
CA GLY A 165 9.48 8.20 20.09
C GLY A 165 9.15 9.02 18.83
N GLN A 166 8.62 8.37 17.79
CA GLN A 166 8.24 8.98 16.51
C GLN A 166 6.72 9.11 16.32
N ALA A 167 5.95 8.55 17.27
CA ALA A 167 4.50 8.63 17.27
C ALA A 167 4.00 9.98 17.73
#